data_45b37f94114ca8768b9403e3995b440c
#
_entry.id   45b37f94114ca8768b9403e3995b440c
#
_cell.length_a   1.000
_cell.length_b   1.000
_cell.length_c   1.000
_cell.angle_alpha   90.00
_cell.angle_beta   90.00
_cell.angle_gamma   90.00
#
_symmetry.space_group_name_H-M   'P 1'
#
loop_
_entity.id
_entity.type
_entity.pdbx_description
1 polymer ?
#
loop_
_entity_poly.entity_id
_entity_poly.type
_entity_poly.pdbx_seq_one_letter_code
_entity_poly.pdbx_strand_id
1 'polypeptide(L)'
;MKLIYSIFAGVALYSLCPLASGVENYSLWPRRPEELEQARLLMKEQKGGEAVLLLQPYLTDSGIAGREARQICGRVNVPRYLSRMHPGARVYTVRKGDNMARIAATQHCPQDVIMLLNGIVEPSALRIGQKLVIVPMRLRVEIHPLQRELSVWDGEQLVADYPLISVDEMPKSRQVTQSTKVAARE
;
A
#
# COMPACT_ATOMS: atom_id res chain seq x y z
N MET A 1 15.69 -29.33 43.78
CA MET A 1 14.28 -29.74 43.82
C MET A 1 13.47 -28.70 44.61
N LYS A 2 13.57 -27.40 44.27
CA LYS A 2 12.86 -26.30 44.98
C LYS A 2 12.46 -25.14 44.05
N LEU A 3 12.22 -25.37 42.77
CA LEU A 3 11.92 -24.28 41.80
C LEU A 3 10.63 -24.51 40.99
N ILE A 4 9.84 -25.53 41.33
CA ILE A 4 8.62 -25.89 40.58
C ILE A 4 7.31 -25.46 41.31
N TYR A 5 7.38 -25.03 42.57
CA TYR A 5 6.19 -24.68 43.35
C TYR A 5 5.76 -23.19 43.26
N SER A 6 6.55 -22.33 42.64
CA SER A 6 6.24 -20.90 42.62
C SER A 6 5.33 -20.46 41.43
N ILE A 7 5.09 -21.32 40.47
CA ILE A 7 4.28 -20.97 39.29
C ILE A 7 2.80 -21.31 39.45
N PHE A 8 2.46 -22.22 40.38
CA PHE A 8 1.08 -22.63 40.60
C PHE A 8 0.34 -21.79 41.67
N ALA A 9 1.03 -20.99 42.47
CA ALA A 9 0.40 -20.17 43.51
C ALA A 9 -0.23 -18.87 42.95
N GLY A 10 0.11 -18.45 41.72
CA GLY A 10 -0.43 -17.24 41.08
C GLY A 10 -1.82 -17.41 40.45
N VAL A 11 -2.24 -18.63 40.18
CA VAL A 11 -3.52 -18.91 39.47
C VAL A 11 -4.71 -19.06 40.42
N ALA A 12 -4.48 -19.36 41.69
CA ALA A 12 -5.55 -19.64 42.66
C ALA A 12 -6.11 -18.38 43.35
N LEU A 13 -5.51 -17.22 43.22
CA LEU A 13 -5.95 -15.98 43.89
C LEU A 13 -6.93 -15.13 43.06
N TYR A 14 -7.18 -15.47 41.79
CA TYR A 14 -8.15 -14.75 40.96
C TYR A 14 -9.60 -15.27 41.04
N SER A 15 -9.87 -16.36 41.76
CA SER A 15 -11.21 -16.96 41.82
C SER A 15 -12.08 -16.49 42.99
N LEU A 16 -11.65 -15.52 43.78
CA LEU A 16 -12.36 -15.03 44.95
C LEU A 16 -12.66 -13.53 44.97
N CYS A 17 -12.78 -12.90 43.82
CA CYS A 17 -13.31 -11.54 43.76
C CYS A 17 -14.72 -11.57 43.15
N PRO A 18 -15.80 -11.53 43.94
CA PRO A 18 -17.18 -11.66 43.46
C PRO A 18 -17.78 -10.33 42.96
N LEU A 19 -16.99 -9.34 42.57
CA LEU A 19 -17.48 -8.01 42.17
C LEU A 19 -16.90 -7.47 40.85
N ALA A 20 -16.61 -8.36 39.91
CA ALA A 20 -16.26 -7.92 38.55
C ALA A 20 -17.28 -8.45 37.53
N SER A 21 -18.55 -8.06 37.68
CA SER A 21 -19.54 -8.09 36.63
C SER A 21 -19.21 -6.97 35.60
N GLY A 22 -18.12 -7.11 34.91
CA GLY A 22 -17.63 -6.10 33.96
C GLY A 22 -16.24 -6.38 33.42
N VAL A 23 -15.69 -7.59 33.68
CA VAL A 23 -14.45 -8.01 33.04
C VAL A 23 -14.82 -8.49 31.65
N GLU A 24 -14.99 -7.52 30.75
CA GLU A 24 -14.87 -7.78 29.32
C GLU A 24 -13.59 -8.57 29.09
N ASN A 25 -13.72 -9.70 28.44
CA ASN A 25 -12.66 -10.60 28.03
C ASN A 25 -11.39 -9.84 27.64
N TYR A 26 -10.44 -9.67 28.55
CA TYR A 26 -9.08 -9.30 28.20
C TYR A 26 -8.45 -10.48 27.45
N SER A 27 -8.66 -10.54 26.17
CA SER A 27 -7.87 -11.40 25.31
C SER A 27 -6.45 -10.90 25.41
N LEU A 28 -5.52 -11.73 25.86
CA LEU A 28 -4.07 -11.43 25.92
C LEU A 28 -3.47 -11.16 24.54
N TRP A 29 -4.24 -11.37 23.50
CA TRP A 29 -3.90 -11.05 22.12
C TRP A 29 -4.69 -9.81 21.70
N PRO A 30 -4.04 -8.80 21.09
CA PRO A 30 -4.77 -7.68 20.52
C PRO A 30 -5.83 -8.25 19.56
N ARG A 31 -7.10 -8.00 19.86
CA ARG A 31 -8.18 -8.37 18.95
C ARG A 31 -7.90 -7.67 17.63
N ARG A 32 -7.96 -8.41 16.53
CA ARG A 32 -7.95 -7.77 15.22
C ARG A 32 -9.17 -6.86 15.16
N PRO A 33 -9.00 -5.63 14.65
CA PRO A 33 -10.14 -4.76 14.43
C PRO A 33 -11.21 -5.49 13.62
N GLU A 34 -12.47 -5.34 14.02
CA GLU A 34 -13.61 -5.98 13.36
C GLU A 34 -13.67 -5.56 11.87
N GLU A 35 -13.26 -4.34 11.58
CA GLU A 35 -13.20 -3.79 10.23
C GLU A 35 -12.26 -4.56 9.30
N LEU A 36 -11.18 -5.13 9.83
CA LEU A 36 -10.29 -5.97 9.02
C LEU A 36 -10.96 -7.28 8.60
N GLU A 37 -11.71 -7.91 9.50
CA GLU A 37 -12.47 -9.12 9.17
C GLU A 37 -13.59 -8.80 8.17
N GLN A 38 -14.30 -7.69 8.38
CA GLN A 38 -15.33 -7.22 7.45
C GLN A 38 -14.73 -6.89 6.08
N ALA A 39 -13.57 -6.24 6.03
CA ALA A 39 -12.88 -5.96 4.76
C ALA A 39 -12.50 -7.24 4.02
N ARG A 40 -12.07 -8.30 4.74
CA ARG A 40 -11.79 -9.61 4.14
C ARG A 40 -13.02 -10.26 3.54
N LEU A 41 -14.18 -10.11 4.19
CA LEU A 41 -15.45 -10.59 3.65
C LEU A 41 -15.82 -9.81 2.38
N LEU A 42 -15.72 -8.48 2.41
CA LEU A 42 -15.94 -7.64 1.23
C LEU A 42 -15.01 -8.01 0.06
N MET A 43 -13.75 -8.36 0.35
CA MET A 43 -12.83 -8.85 -0.69
C MET A 43 -13.30 -10.18 -1.32
N LYS A 44 -13.84 -11.10 -0.52
CA LYS A 44 -14.43 -12.35 -1.04
C LYS A 44 -15.66 -12.09 -1.90
N GLU A 45 -16.45 -11.08 -1.55
CA GLU A 45 -17.63 -10.65 -2.31
C GLU A 45 -17.28 -9.77 -3.53
N GLN A 46 -16.00 -9.58 -3.84
CA GLN A 46 -15.50 -8.70 -4.91
C GLN A 46 -15.86 -7.22 -4.73
N LYS A 47 -16.21 -6.81 -3.53
CA LYS A 47 -16.49 -5.43 -3.13
C LYS A 47 -15.23 -4.68 -2.63
N GLY A 48 -14.12 -4.82 -3.36
CA GLY A 48 -12.84 -4.26 -2.94
C GLY A 48 -12.86 -2.76 -2.70
N GLY A 49 -13.69 -2.00 -3.43
CA GLY A 49 -13.84 -0.56 -3.21
C GLY A 49 -14.37 -0.21 -1.81
N GLU A 50 -15.36 -0.97 -1.32
CA GLU A 50 -15.91 -0.80 0.02
C GLU A 50 -14.90 -1.20 1.10
N ALA A 51 -14.15 -2.29 0.86
CA ALA A 51 -13.07 -2.71 1.75
C ALA A 51 -11.98 -1.63 1.90
N VAL A 52 -11.58 -0.96 0.81
CA VAL A 52 -10.62 0.15 0.84
C VAL A 52 -11.15 1.32 1.66
N LEU A 53 -12.41 1.71 1.50
CA LEU A 53 -13.02 2.79 2.26
C LEU A 53 -13.05 2.48 3.76
N LEU A 54 -13.43 1.25 4.12
CA LEU A 54 -13.49 0.79 5.51
C LEU A 54 -12.11 0.82 6.19
N LEU A 55 -11.03 0.54 5.45
CA LEU A 55 -9.68 0.43 5.98
C LEU A 55 -8.88 1.75 5.98
N GLN A 56 -9.44 2.84 5.45
CA GLN A 56 -8.76 4.15 5.43
C GLN A 56 -8.16 4.58 6.79
N PRO A 57 -8.89 4.45 7.93
CA PRO A 57 -8.36 4.88 9.23
C PRO A 57 -7.11 4.11 9.69
N TYR A 58 -6.90 2.92 9.16
CA TYR A 58 -5.79 2.03 9.54
C TYR A 58 -4.53 2.21 8.71
N LEU A 59 -4.57 2.96 7.60
CA LEU A 59 -3.44 3.04 6.66
C LEU A 59 -2.19 3.67 7.29
N THR A 60 -2.37 4.56 8.25
CA THR A 60 -1.27 5.24 8.97
C THR A 60 -0.82 4.52 10.23
N ASP A 61 -1.53 3.46 10.64
CA ASP A 61 -1.14 2.65 11.78
C ASP A 61 0.12 1.84 11.46
N SER A 62 1.14 1.94 12.34
CA SER A 62 2.41 1.21 12.21
C SER A 62 2.34 -0.24 12.73
N GLY A 63 1.24 -0.64 13.34
CA GLY A 63 1.03 -1.97 13.90
C GLY A 63 0.64 -3.02 12.87
N ILE A 64 0.31 -4.21 13.38
CA ILE A 64 -0.09 -5.36 12.54
C ILE A 64 -1.37 -5.05 11.77
N ALA A 65 -2.32 -4.34 12.40
CA ALA A 65 -3.58 -3.96 11.78
C ALA A 65 -3.37 -3.03 10.58
N GLY A 66 -2.53 -2.01 10.72
CA GLY A 66 -2.20 -1.10 9.63
C GLY A 66 -1.48 -1.79 8.48
N ARG A 67 -0.53 -2.68 8.77
CA ARG A 67 0.13 -3.49 7.75
C ARG A 67 -0.87 -4.30 6.94
N GLU A 68 -1.77 -5.00 7.60
CA GLU A 68 -2.78 -5.81 6.94
C GLU A 68 -3.75 -4.95 6.12
N ALA A 69 -4.18 -3.81 6.66
CA ALA A 69 -5.01 -2.85 5.94
C ALA A 69 -4.33 -2.37 4.66
N ARG A 70 -3.05 -1.96 4.72
CA ARG A 70 -2.29 -1.54 3.54
C ARG A 70 -2.16 -2.65 2.50
N GLN A 71 -1.91 -3.89 2.91
CA GLN A 71 -1.84 -5.02 2.00
C GLN A 71 -3.17 -5.31 1.30
N ILE A 72 -4.28 -5.25 2.02
CA ILE A 72 -5.62 -5.42 1.42
C ILE A 72 -5.88 -4.28 0.43
N CYS A 73 -5.65 -3.03 0.83
CA CYS A 73 -5.85 -1.86 -0.03
C CYS A 73 -4.96 -1.91 -1.28
N GLY A 74 -3.70 -2.31 -1.15
CA GLY A 74 -2.78 -2.44 -2.28
C GLY A 74 -3.27 -3.46 -3.32
N ARG A 75 -3.80 -4.60 -2.88
CA ARG A 75 -4.37 -5.60 -3.81
C ARG A 75 -5.55 -5.06 -4.63
N VAL A 76 -6.33 -4.15 -4.07
CA VAL A 76 -7.44 -3.51 -4.78
C VAL A 76 -6.97 -2.36 -5.65
N ASN A 77 -6.06 -1.55 -5.13
CA ASN A 77 -5.68 -0.29 -5.77
C ASN A 77 -4.74 -0.49 -6.97
N VAL A 78 -3.75 -1.40 -6.89
CA VAL A 78 -2.81 -1.63 -7.99
C VAL A 78 -3.52 -1.92 -9.33
N PRO A 79 -4.47 -2.88 -9.44
CA PRO A 79 -5.19 -3.10 -10.68
C PRO A 79 -6.00 -1.88 -11.15
N ARG A 80 -6.53 -1.08 -10.23
CA ARG A 80 -7.29 0.15 -10.56
C ARG A 80 -6.37 1.22 -11.15
N TYR A 81 -5.17 1.42 -10.55
CA TYR A 81 -4.16 2.36 -11.07
C TYR A 81 -3.60 1.94 -12.42
N LEU A 82 -3.45 0.66 -12.64
CA LEU A 82 -2.98 0.09 -13.91
C LEU A 82 -4.13 -0.20 -14.89
N SER A 83 -5.28 0.45 -14.70
CA SER A 83 -6.45 0.29 -15.56
C SER A 83 -6.66 1.49 -16.47
N ARG A 84 -7.02 1.23 -17.73
CA ARG A 84 -7.49 2.26 -18.67
C ARG A 84 -8.80 2.93 -18.22
N MET A 85 -9.52 2.30 -17.28
CA MET A 85 -10.77 2.80 -16.68
C MET A 85 -10.51 3.63 -15.41
N HIS A 86 -9.25 3.96 -15.10
CA HIS A 86 -8.94 4.81 -13.96
C HIS A 86 -9.66 6.16 -14.07
N PRO A 87 -10.27 6.70 -12.98
CA PRO A 87 -11.02 7.97 -13.05
C PRO A 87 -10.21 9.17 -13.55
N GLY A 88 -8.90 9.17 -13.30
CA GLY A 88 -7.96 10.17 -13.81
C GLY A 88 -7.40 9.88 -15.20
N ALA A 89 -7.84 8.81 -15.86
CA ALA A 89 -7.35 8.47 -17.20
C ALA A 89 -7.77 9.54 -18.22
N ARG A 90 -6.81 9.91 -19.08
CA ARG A 90 -7.04 10.86 -20.18
C ARG A 90 -6.36 10.36 -21.44
N VAL A 91 -6.82 10.84 -22.58
CA VAL A 91 -6.25 10.50 -23.88
C VAL A 91 -5.28 11.60 -24.31
N TYR A 92 -4.05 11.19 -24.62
CA TYR A 92 -3.02 12.04 -25.23
C TYR A 92 -2.82 11.64 -26.68
N THR A 93 -2.74 12.61 -27.59
CA THR A 93 -2.42 12.35 -29.01
C THR A 93 -0.96 12.70 -29.27
N VAL A 94 -0.17 11.73 -29.72
CA VAL A 94 1.26 11.87 -30.02
C VAL A 94 1.46 12.89 -31.12
N ARG A 95 2.35 13.86 -30.89
CA ARG A 95 2.67 14.96 -31.79
C ARG A 95 4.06 14.77 -32.43
N LYS A 96 4.31 15.51 -33.50
CA LYS A 96 5.65 15.55 -34.12
C LYS A 96 6.69 16.01 -33.08
N GLY A 97 7.77 15.25 -32.91
CA GLY A 97 8.83 15.54 -31.95
C GLY A 97 8.63 14.99 -30.57
N ASP A 98 7.50 14.29 -30.31
CA ASP A 98 7.31 13.57 -29.07
C ASP A 98 8.16 12.30 -29.01
N ASN A 99 8.60 11.97 -27.82
CA ASN A 99 9.12 10.66 -27.46
C ASN A 99 8.49 10.23 -26.13
N MET A 100 8.60 8.94 -25.80
CA MET A 100 7.94 8.37 -24.61
C MET A 100 8.37 9.07 -23.32
N ALA A 101 9.66 9.34 -23.15
CA ALA A 101 10.19 9.99 -21.95
C ALA A 101 9.64 11.42 -21.80
N ARG A 102 9.55 12.19 -22.91
CA ARG A 102 8.97 13.54 -22.90
C ARG A 102 7.49 13.53 -22.55
N ILE A 103 6.73 12.60 -23.14
CA ILE A 103 5.30 12.43 -22.83
C ILE A 103 5.15 12.07 -21.36
N ALA A 104 5.90 11.11 -20.84
CA ALA A 104 5.89 10.70 -19.45
C ALA A 104 6.13 11.88 -18.50
N ALA A 105 7.17 12.67 -18.76
CA ALA A 105 7.53 13.84 -17.97
C ALA A 105 6.44 14.92 -18.00
N THR A 106 5.95 15.28 -19.19
CA THR A 106 4.95 16.36 -19.35
C THR A 106 3.55 15.97 -18.86
N GLN A 107 3.22 14.69 -18.90
CA GLN A 107 1.93 14.19 -18.47
C GLN A 107 1.94 13.68 -17.01
N HIS A 108 3.08 13.75 -16.32
CA HIS A 108 3.25 13.25 -14.94
C HIS A 108 2.81 11.79 -14.80
N CYS A 109 3.20 10.94 -15.74
CA CYS A 109 2.88 9.52 -15.74
C CYS A 109 4.17 8.72 -15.97
N PRO A 110 4.49 7.71 -15.17
CA PRO A 110 5.65 6.87 -15.41
C PRO A 110 5.61 6.25 -16.82
N GLN A 111 6.75 6.23 -17.49
CA GLN A 111 6.85 5.72 -18.87
C GLN A 111 6.33 4.29 -18.98
N ASP A 112 6.71 3.44 -18.04
CA ASP A 112 6.31 2.02 -18.02
C ASP A 112 4.79 1.86 -17.85
N VAL A 113 4.15 2.74 -17.08
CA VAL A 113 2.69 2.76 -16.94
C VAL A 113 2.01 3.15 -18.24
N ILE A 114 2.53 4.17 -18.95
CA ILE A 114 2.00 4.54 -20.27
C ILE A 114 2.14 3.35 -21.23
N MET A 115 3.29 2.71 -21.26
CA MET A 115 3.55 1.55 -22.13
C MET A 115 2.60 0.39 -21.80
N LEU A 116 2.47 0.05 -20.52
CA LEU A 116 1.58 -1.01 -20.05
C LEU A 116 0.12 -0.75 -20.44
N LEU A 117 -0.39 0.44 -20.14
CA LEU A 117 -1.78 0.82 -20.43
C LEU A 117 -2.12 0.79 -21.93
N ASN A 118 -1.14 0.97 -22.78
CA ASN A 118 -1.33 1.06 -24.23
C ASN A 118 -0.80 -0.15 -25.02
N GLY A 119 -0.30 -1.17 -24.32
CA GLY A 119 0.25 -2.38 -24.97
C GLY A 119 1.50 -2.08 -25.83
N ILE A 120 2.30 -1.07 -25.42
CA ILE A 120 3.52 -0.67 -26.12
C ILE A 120 4.69 -1.42 -25.51
N VAL A 121 5.38 -2.21 -26.30
CA VAL A 121 6.56 -2.97 -25.86
C VAL A 121 7.83 -2.12 -25.96
N GLU A 122 7.95 -1.35 -27.03
CA GLU A 122 9.14 -0.56 -27.36
C GLU A 122 8.83 0.94 -27.27
N PRO A 123 9.58 1.75 -26.48
CA PRO A 123 9.36 3.19 -26.37
C PRO A 123 9.49 3.94 -27.70
N SER A 124 10.28 3.37 -28.63
CA SER A 124 10.50 3.89 -29.98
C SER A 124 9.35 3.66 -30.95
N ALA A 125 8.39 2.78 -30.62
CA ALA A 125 7.30 2.39 -31.50
C ALA A 125 6.14 3.42 -31.58
N LEU A 126 6.36 4.66 -31.11
CA LEU A 126 5.38 5.73 -31.16
C LEU A 126 5.12 6.21 -32.58
N ARG A 127 3.84 6.44 -32.90
CA ARG A 127 3.43 7.02 -34.20
C ARG A 127 2.75 8.36 -33.98
N ILE A 128 3.05 9.34 -34.81
CA ILE A 128 2.36 10.63 -34.83
C ILE A 128 0.87 10.39 -35.05
N GLY A 129 0.02 11.04 -34.24
CA GLY A 129 -1.43 10.85 -34.24
C GLY A 129 -1.92 9.67 -33.40
N GLN A 130 -1.03 8.82 -32.88
CA GLN A 130 -1.41 7.73 -31.99
C GLN A 130 -2.08 8.27 -30.70
N LYS A 131 -3.18 7.67 -30.30
CA LYS A 131 -3.86 7.99 -29.04
C LYS A 131 -3.34 7.09 -27.92
N LEU A 132 -2.86 7.71 -26.86
CA LEU A 132 -2.35 7.04 -25.66
C LEU A 132 -3.28 7.31 -24.47
N VAL A 133 -3.65 6.27 -23.76
CA VAL A 133 -4.29 6.40 -22.44
C VAL A 133 -3.20 6.67 -21.41
N ILE A 134 -3.35 7.74 -20.66
CA ILE A 134 -2.41 8.20 -19.64
C ILE A 134 -3.15 8.40 -18.34
N VAL A 135 -2.57 7.89 -17.26
CA VAL A 135 -3.04 8.10 -15.89
C VAL A 135 -1.99 8.94 -15.17
N PRO A 136 -2.18 10.25 -15.01
CA PRO A 136 -1.26 11.07 -14.25
C PRO A 136 -1.23 10.62 -12.80
N MET A 137 -0.02 10.52 -12.24
CA MET A 137 0.17 10.14 -10.85
C MET A 137 1.43 10.80 -10.27
N ARG A 138 1.38 11.13 -8.99
CA ARG A 138 2.51 11.72 -8.25
C ARG A 138 2.96 10.73 -7.19
N LEU A 139 3.65 9.68 -7.66
CA LEU A 139 4.06 8.58 -6.81
C LEU A 139 5.13 9.02 -5.80
N ARG A 140 4.93 8.65 -4.56
CA ARG A 140 5.86 8.75 -3.45
C ARG A 140 6.08 7.35 -2.89
N VAL A 141 7.33 7.00 -2.64
CA VAL A 141 7.70 5.72 -2.02
C VAL A 141 8.16 5.99 -0.60
N GLU A 142 7.58 5.28 0.35
CA GLU A 142 7.99 5.26 1.74
C GLU A 142 8.56 3.90 2.08
N ILE A 143 9.76 3.90 2.68
CA ILE A 143 10.43 2.68 3.11
C ILE A 143 10.47 2.68 4.62
N HIS A 144 9.92 1.65 5.22
CA HIS A 144 9.88 1.43 6.66
C HIS A 144 10.79 0.24 7.03
N PRO A 145 12.10 0.46 7.26
CA PRO A 145 13.06 -0.63 7.46
C PRO A 145 12.75 -1.50 8.68
N LEU A 146 12.29 -0.88 9.78
CA LEU A 146 11.94 -1.58 11.02
C LEU A 146 10.71 -2.49 10.85
N GLN A 147 9.74 -2.05 10.08
CA GLN A 147 8.54 -2.82 9.74
C GLN A 147 8.78 -3.78 8.57
N ARG A 148 9.91 -3.64 7.87
CA ARG A 148 10.23 -4.36 6.64
C ARG A 148 9.16 -4.19 5.57
N GLU A 149 8.77 -2.94 5.32
CA GLU A 149 7.71 -2.57 4.38
C GLU A 149 8.13 -1.44 3.45
N LEU A 150 7.55 -1.44 2.27
CA LEU A 150 7.62 -0.39 1.28
C LEU A 150 6.21 -0.04 0.83
N SER A 151 5.80 1.20 1.06
CA SER A 151 4.50 1.70 0.64
C SER A 151 4.64 2.68 -0.52
N VAL A 152 3.76 2.60 -1.50
CA VAL A 152 3.68 3.50 -2.64
C VAL A 152 2.40 4.31 -2.54
N TRP A 153 2.51 5.62 -2.60
CA TRP A 153 1.42 6.57 -2.45
C TRP A 153 1.29 7.46 -3.69
N ASP A 154 0.07 7.85 -4.02
CA ASP A 154 -0.25 8.93 -4.96
C ASP A 154 -0.96 10.05 -4.19
N GLY A 155 -0.21 11.11 -3.84
CA GLY A 155 -0.67 12.07 -2.84
C GLY A 155 -0.90 11.38 -1.49
N GLU A 156 -2.13 11.40 -0.99
CA GLU A 156 -2.53 10.74 0.26
C GLU A 156 -3.16 9.36 0.04
N GLN A 157 -3.32 8.94 -1.21
CA GLN A 157 -3.91 7.65 -1.54
C GLN A 157 -2.85 6.56 -1.59
N LEU A 158 -3.03 5.49 -0.81
CA LEU A 158 -2.19 4.30 -0.89
C LEU A 158 -2.43 3.58 -2.22
N VAL A 159 -1.38 3.40 -3.01
CA VAL A 159 -1.41 2.64 -4.26
C VAL A 159 -1.06 1.18 -4.02
N ALA A 160 0.04 0.95 -3.31
CA ALA A 160 0.56 -0.39 -3.06
C ALA A 160 1.33 -0.46 -1.74
N ASP A 161 1.42 -1.66 -1.19
CA ASP A 161 2.27 -1.98 -0.05
C ASP A 161 2.94 -3.33 -0.28
N TYR A 162 4.25 -3.40 -0.06
CA TYR A 162 5.06 -4.58 -0.31
C TYR A 162 5.94 -4.93 0.88
N PRO A 163 6.09 -6.21 1.24
CA PRO A 163 7.08 -6.63 2.22
C PRO A 163 8.49 -6.48 1.65
N LEU A 164 9.43 -6.00 2.47
CA LEU A 164 10.85 -6.00 2.14
C LEU A 164 11.49 -7.33 2.55
N ILE A 165 12.11 -8.01 1.59
CA ILE A 165 12.75 -9.32 1.81
C ILE A 165 14.11 -9.15 2.49
N SER A 166 14.90 -8.14 2.09
CA SER A 166 16.20 -7.80 2.66
C SER A 166 16.32 -6.30 2.91
N VAL A 167 17.02 -5.94 3.99
CA VAL A 167 17.24 -4.55 4.42
C VAL A 167 18.72 -4.33 4.71
N ASP A 168 19.60 -5.24 4.27
CA ASP A 168 20.98 -5.40 4.78
C ASP A 168 21.94 -4.24 4.43
N GLU A 169 21.57 -3.36 3.50
CA GLU A 169 22.43 -2.25 3.07
C GLU A 169 21.74 -0.87 3.14
N MET A 170 20.70 -0.72 3.93
CA MET A 170 20.08 0.59 4.07
C MET A 170 20.92 1.53 4.94
N PRO A 171 21.24 2.75 4.47
CA PRO A 171 21.90 3.75 5.30
C PRO A 171 21.06 4.07 6.54
N LYS A 172 21.71 4.06 7.70
CA LYS A 172 21.09 4.17 9.04
C LYS A 172 20.29 5.46 9.33
N SER A 173 20.23 6.38 8.42
CA SER A 173 19.33 7.56 8.51
C SER A 173 19.26 8.29 7.18
N ARG A 174 18.19 8.07 6.45
CA ARG A 174 17.62 9.07 5.55
C ARG A 174 16.14 8.73 5.41
N GLN A 175 15.29 9.61 5.89
CA GLN A 175 13.98 9.75 5.31
C GLN A 175 14.22 10.13 3.85
N VAL A 176 14.20 9.14 2.98
CA VAL A 176 14.32 9.38 1.55
C VAL A 176 12.94 9.80 1.07
N THR A 177 12.62 11.05 1.28
CA THR A 177 11.63 11.71 0.46
C THR A 177 12.29 11.94 -0.89
N GLN A 178 12.45 10.89 -1.68
CA GLN A 178 12.78 11.05 -3.09
C GLN A 178 11.49 11.37 -3.83
N SER A 179 11.21 12.66 -3.96
CA SER A 179 10.52 13.11 -5.13
C SER A 179 11.42 12.69 -6.31
N THR A 180 10.96 11.74 -7.12
CA THR A 180 11.68 11.32 -8.32
C THR A 180 11.68 12.49 -9.28
N LYS A 181 12.65 13.40 -9.16
CA LYS A 181 13.11 14.19 -10.28
C LYS A 181 13.77 13.19 -11.19
N VAL A 182 13.07 12.78 -12.24
CA VAL A 182 13.70 12.17 -13.40
C VAL A 182 14.68 13.21 -13.91
N ALA A 183 15.95 13.04 -13.56
CA ALA A 183 17.03 13.82 -14.13
C ALA A 183 17.08 13.40 -15.60
N ALA A 184 16.61 14.28 -16.49
CA ALA A 184 16.98 14.22 -17.89
C ALA A 184 18.51 14.36 -17.91
N ARG A 185 19.22 13.27 -18.19
CA ARG A 185 20.63 13.34 -18.61
C ARG A 185 20.63 13.88 -20.02
N GLU A 186 21.32 15.00 -20.18
CA GLU A 186 21.78 15.55 -21.45
C GLU A 186 22.61 14.53 -22.23
#